data_aa08f2f1723a62e2f48196d2037dd3b6
#
_entry.id   aa08f2f1723a62e2f48196d2037dd3b6
#
_cell.length_a   1.000
_cell.length_b   1.000
_cell.length_c   1.000
_cell.angle_alpha   90.00
_cell.angle_beta   90.00
_cell.angle_gamma   90.00
#
_symmetry.space_group_name_H-M   'P 1'
#
loop_
_entity.id
_entity.type
_entity.pdbx_description
1 polymer ?
#
loop_
_entity_poly.entity_id
_entity_poly.type
_entity_poly.pdbx_seq_one_letter_code
_entity_poly.pdbx_strand_id
1 'polypeptide(L)'
;MKKSVFSLLFMLFPLWLFAQVGNYRNEFAVGVNGGYVLSNVGFVPKVTQGLHGGMTGGLTLRYTSEKYFKTICSIYAEVNYTQGGWKENIVDLKDQPVVNGETGLAEEYSRTINYIQVPVFAHLAWGKEGRGFQFFFQAGPQFGYMLNESTSVNFDLDHANLNDRANKETTQYHMPVEHKFDYGIVAGIGVEYSLPKLGHILLDARYYYGLANIYGDTKRDYFAKSNLSNIVVKLSYLFDITKTN
;
A
#
# COMPACT_ATOMS: atom_id res chain seq x y z
N MET A 1 19.47 26.34 33.97
CA MET A 1 18.02 26.50 34.21
C MET A 1 17.14 25.99 33.07
N LYS A 2 17.51 26.06 31.78
CA LYS A 2 16.65 25.59 30.66
C LYS A 2 16.47 24.05 30.58
N LYS A 3 17.44 23.26 31.04
CA LYS A 3 17.38 21.78 31.02
C LYS A 3 16.44 21.21 32.10
N SER A 4 16.29 21.85 33.23
CA SER A 4 15.43 21.40 34.33
C SER A 4 13.93 21.61 34.03
N VAL A 5 13.58 22.64 33.25
CA VAL A 5 12.17 22.92 32.86
C VAL A 5 11.67 21.89 31.87
N PHE A 6 12.56 21.42 30.93
CA PHE A 6 12.21 20.40 29.96
C PHE A 6 12.01 19.02 30.62
N SER A 7 12.81 18.71 31.65
CA SER A 7 12.66 17.46 32.43
C SER A 7 11.37 17.45 33.25
N LEU A 8 10.96 18.62 33.80
CA LEU A 8 9.71 18.76 34.56
C LEU A 8 8.47 18.63 33.64
N LEU A 9 8.53 19.16 32.42
CA LEU A 9 7.47 19.05 31.42
C LEU A 9 7.25 17.61 30.99
N PHE A 10 8.33 16.83 30.87
CA PHE A 10 8.25 15.41 30.49
C PHE A 10 7.72 14.52 31.64
N MET A 11 7.90 14.92 32.90
CA MET A 11 7.34 14.22 34.07
C MET A 11 5.84 14.45 34.28
N LEU A 12 5.28 15.52 33.74
CA LEU A 12 3.84 15.82 33.83
C LEU A 12 3.00 15.13 32.73
N PHE A 13 3.64 14.63 31.70
CA PHE A 13 2.96 13.96 30.57
C PHE A 13 2.22 12.65 30.97
N PRO A 14 2.75 11.79 31.88
CA PRO A 14 2.06 10.55 32.24
C PRO A 14 0.85 10.74 33.15
N LEU A 15 0.68 11.90 33.80
CA LEU A 15 -0.46 12.14 34.70
C LEU A 15 -1.79 12.36 33.97
N TRP A 16 -1.77 12.61 32.66
CA TRP A 16 -2.97 12.81 31.84
C TRP A 16 -3.50 11.52 31.22
N LEU A 17 -2.76 10.41 31.33
CA LEU A 17 -3.08 9.13 30.73
C LEU A 17 -4.06 8.25 31.53
N PHE A 18 -4.38 8.61 32.77
CA PHE A 18 -5.20 7.77 33.66
C PHE A 18 -6.69 8.15 33.75
N ALA A 19 -7.16 9.12 32.96
CA ALA A 19 -8.48 9.73 33.21
C ALA A 19 -9.60 9.30 32.24
N GLN A 20 -9.37 8.38 31.30
CA GLN A 20 -10.43 8.03 30.33
C GLN A 20 -10.56 6.53 30.15
N VAL A 21 -11.56 5.94 30.80
CA VAL A 21 -11.97 4.57 30.57
C VAL A 21 -12.86 4.55 29.33
N GLY A 22 -12.43 3.90 28.24
CA GLY A 22 -13.25 3.65 27.07
C GLY A 22 -14.34 2.60 27.36
N ASN A 23 -15.40 2.63 26.60
CA ASN A 23 -16.39 1.55 26.62
C ASN A 23 -15.75 0.31 25.95
N TYR A 24 -15.42 -0.67 26.77
CA TYR A 24 -14.84 -1.93 26.28
C TYR A 24 -15.84 -2.65 25.36
N ARG A 25 -15.31 -3.14 24.25
CA ARG A 25 -16.04 -3.96 23.27
C ARG A 25 -15.23 -5.18 22.92
N ASN A 26 -15.91 -6.27 22.66
CA ASN A 26 -15.30 -7.51 22.19
C ASN A 26 -16.06 -7.97 20.95
N GLU A 27 -15.87 -7.21 19.86
CA GLU A 27 -16.57 -7.47 18.61
C GLU A 27 -15.58 -7.99 17.58
N PHE A 28 -15.90 -9.10 16.95
CA PHE A 28 -15.08 -9.72 15.93
C PHE A 28 -15.86 -9.87 14.63
N ALA A 29 -15.28 -9.40 13.54
CA ALA A 29 -15.84 -9.51 12.21
C ALA A 29 -14.82 -10.07 11.22
N VAL A 30 -15.31 -10.83 10.26
CA VAL A 30 -14.52 -11.39 9.16
C VAL A 30 -15.17 -11.03 7.84
N GLY A 31 -14.36 -10.97 6.79
CA GLY A 31 -14.91 -10.64 5.48
C GLY A 31 -13.95 -10.86 4.34
N VAL A 32 -14.41 -10.41 3.19
CA VAL A 32 -13.66 -10.46 1.93
C VAL A 32 -13.43 -9.05 1.43
N ASN A 33 -12.36 -8.88 0.70
CA ASN A 33 -12.03 -7.60 0.09
C ASN A 33 -11.54 -7.78 -1.34
N GLY A 34 -11.69 -6.74 -2.15
CA GLY A 34 -11.16 -6.66 -3.50
C GLY A 34 -10.96 -5.22 -3.93
N GLY A 35 -10.01 -4.97 -4.83
CA GLY A 35 -9.72 -3.60 -5.23
C GLY A 35 -8.76 -3.50 -6.40
N TYR A 36 -8.47 -2.26 -6.75
CA TYR A 36 -7.55 -1.88 -7.82
C TYR A 36 -6.32 -1.21 -7.23
N VAL A 37 -5.17 -1.57 -7.79
CA VAL A 37 -3.85 -1.10 -7.35
C VAL A 37 -3.23 -0.28 -8.46
N LEU A 38 -2.74 0.90 -8.12
CA LEU A 38 -1.86 1.71 -8.95
C LEU A 38 -0.50 1.75 -8.27
N SER A 39 0.51 1.21 -8.93
CA SER A 39 1.84 1.03 -8.35
C SER A 39 2.94 1.66 -9.18
N ASN A 40 4.03 1.97 -8.52
CA ASN A 40 5.31 2.34 -9.12
C ASN A 40 6.46 1.93 -8.20
N VAL A 41 7.69 2.00 -8.71
CA VAL A 41 8.91 1.73 -7.95
C VAL A 41 9.79 2.98 -7.93
N GLY A 42 10.20 3.40 -6.75
CA GLY A 42 11.07 4.55 -6.57
C GLY A 42 12.53 4.19 -6.86
N PHE A 43 12.97 4.32 -8.12
CA PHE A 43 14.35 4.02 -8.51
C PHE A 43 15.32 5.19 -8.31
N VAL A 44 16.56 4.87 -7.92
CA VAL A 44 17.71 5.78 -7.96
C VAL A 44 18.91 4.97 -8.47
N PRO A 45 19.43 5.25 -9.70
CA PRO A 45 19.05 6.32 -10.64
C PRO A 45 17.60 6.22 -11.12
N LYS A 46 17.06 7.37 -11.53
CA LYS A 46 15.61 7.50 -11.86
C LYS A 46 15.27 6.77 -13.16
N VAL A 47 14.31 5.90 -13.11
CA VAL A 47 13.61 5.34 -14.28
C VAL A 47 12.29 6.10 -14.47
N THR A 48 12.02 6.60 -15.67
CA THR A 48 10.77 7.32 -15.98
C THR A 48 9.62 6.33 -16.07
N GLN A 49 8.60 6.50 -15.22
CA GLN A 49 7.50 5.55 -15.09
C GLN A 49 6.14 6.23 -15.13
N GLY A 50 5.16 5.51 -15.69
CA GLY A 50 3.75 5.71 -15.42
C GLY A 50 3.28 4.84 -14.26
N LEU A 51 2.02 4.97 -13.88
CA LEU A 51 1.41 4.07 -12.89
C LEU A 51 1.11 2.71 -13.53
N HIS A 52 1.53 1.63 -12.87
CA HIS A 52 1.19 0.27 -13.25
C HIS A 52 -0.10 -0.17 -12.57
N GLY A 53 -1.08 -0.61 -13.37
CA GLY A 53 -2.36 -1.09 -12.88
C GLY A 53 -2.30 -2.57 -12.49
N GLY A 54 -2.90 -2.91 -11.35
CA GLY A 54 -3.02 -4.28 -10.87
C GLY A 54 -4.29 -4.48 -10.06
N MET A 55 -4.52 -5.71 -9.62
CA MET A 55 -5.65 -6.07 -8.76
C MET A 55 -5.16 -6.55 -7.40
N THR A 56 -6.02 -6.40 -6.39
CA THR A 56 -5.84 -6.97 -5.07
C THR A 56 -7.12 -7.60 -4.58
N GLY A 57 -7.01 -8.65 -3.78
CA GLY A 57 -8.17 -9.29 -3.14
C GLY A 57 -7.74 -10.28 -2.09
N GLY A 58 -8.60 -10.50 -1.10
CA GLY A 58 -8.28 -11.38 0.01
C GLY A 58 -9.30 -11.39 1.13
N LEU A 59 -8.83 -11.74 2.30
CA LEU A 59 -9.60 -11.85 3.53
C LEU A 59 -9.30 -10.70 4.47
N THR A 60 -10.31 -10.25 5.21
CA THR A 60 -10.20 -9.19 6.21
C THR A 60 -10.70 -9.71 7.55
N LEU A 61 -9.95 -9.39 8.60
CA LEU A 61 -10.30 -9.62 9.99
C LEU A 61 -10.36 -8.28 10.71
N ARG A 62 -11.41 -8.04 11.49
CA ARG A 62 -11.57 -6.86 12.34
C ARG A 62 -11.86 -7.26 13.78
N TYR A 63 -11.09 -6.71 14.69
CA TYR A 63 -11.35 -6.79 16.12
C TYR A 63 -11.58 -5.39 16.67
N THR A 64 -12.81 -5.10 17.14
CA THR A 64 -13.16 -3.83 17.78
C THR A 64 -12.98 -3.99 19.27
N SER A 65 -12.02 -3.25 19.84
CA SER A 65 -11.60 -3.35 21.23
C SER A 65 -12.36 -2.43 22.15
N GLU A 66 -12.61 -1.21 21.73
CA GLU A 66 -13.20 -0.19 22.59
C GLU A 66 -13.74 1.01 21.81
N LYS A 67 -14.54 1.80 22.50
CA LYS A 67 -15.01 3.09 22.03
C LYS A 67 -14.63 4.19 23.01
N TYR A 68 -13.90 5.17 22.52
CA TYR A 68 -13.59 6.40 23.23
C TYR A 68 -14.45 7.56 22.73
N PHE A 69 -15.37 8.07 23.54
CA PHE A 69 -16.32 9.13 23.16
C PHE A 69 -17.07 8.79 21.87
N LYS A 70 -16.65 9.36 20.75
CA LYS A 70 -17.22 9.15 19.42
C LYS A 70 -16.33 8.32 18.51
N THR A 71 -15.14 7.91 18.97
CA THR A 71 -14.16 7.15 18.19
C THR A 71 -14.25 5.67 18.50
N ILE A 72 -14.50 4.86 17.48
CA ILE A 72 -14.48 3.41 17.56
C ILE A 72 -13.08 2.96 17.19
N CYS A 73 -12.43 2.22 18.10
CA CYS A 73 -11.07 1.74 17.95
C CYS A 73 -11.08 0.25 17.60
N SER A 74 -10.50 -0.09 16.47
CA SER A 74 -10.42 -1.47 15.98
C SER A 74 -9.00 -1.79 15.47
N ILE A 75 -8.67 -3.06 15.48
CA ILE A 75 -7.50 -3.61 14.79
C ILE A 75 -8.00 -4.35 13.56
N TYR A 76 -7.42 -4.04 12.42
CA TYR A 76 -7.64 -4.75 11.16
C TYR A 76 -6.40 -5.55 10.80
N ALA A 77 -6.60 -6.75 10.33
CA ALA A 77 -5.58 -7.55 9.68
C ALA A 77 -6.14 -8.11 8.38
N GLU A 78 -5.35 -8.11 7.34
CA GLU A 78 -5.77 -8.66 6.05
C GLU A 78 -4.72 -9.65 5.54
N VAL A 79 -5.16 -10.58 4.69
CA VAL A 79 -4.28 -11.41 3.87
C VAL A 79 -4.75 -11.26 2.44
N ASN A 80 -3.93 -10.61 1.61
CA ASN A 80 -4.28 -10.24 0.26
C ASN A 80 -3.30 -10.82 -0.75
N TYR A 81 -3.82 -11.32 -1.86
CA TYR A 81 -3.05 -11.41 -3.09
C TYR A 81 -3.06 -10.04 -3.78
N THR A 82 -1.91 -9.54 -4.18
CA THR A 82 -1.78 -8.19 -4.75
C THR A 82 -0.81 -8.21 -5.93
N GLN A 83 -1.21 -7.57 -7.02
CA GLN A 83 -0.38 -7.32 -8.18
C GLN A 83 0.15 -5.88 -8.07
N GLY A 84 1.45 -5.72 -8.04
CA GLY A 84 2.14 -4.45 -8.08
C GLY A 84 3.25 -4.47 -9.12
N GLY A 85 4.02 -3.40 -9.23
CA GLY A 85 5.14 -3.32 -10.16
C GLY A 85 5.31 -1.93 -10.75
N TRP A 86 5.81 -1.86 -11.99
CA TRP A 86 5.97 -0.59 -12.70
C TRP A 86 5.75 -0.75 -14.20
N LYS A 87 5.35 0.35 -14.83
CA LYS A 87 5.29 0.51 -16.29
C LYS A 87 6.20 1.67 -16.65
N GLU A 88 7.11 1.46 -17.59
CA GLU A 88 7.98 2.54 -18.05
C GLU A 88 7.26 3.47 -19.01
N ASN A 89 7.59 4.75 -18.91
CA ASN A 89 7.16 5.77 -19.85
C ASN A 89 8.34 6.06 -20.80
N ILE A 90 8.38 5.31 -21.91
CA ILE A 90 9.47 5.37 -22.90
C ILE A 90 9.16 6.50 -23.89
N VAL A 91 9.77 7.67 -23.66
CA VAL A 91 9.54 8.89 -24.45
C VAL A 91 10.86 9.48 -24.94
N ASP A 92 10.77 10.28 -26.00
CA ASP A 92 11.88 11.09 -26.51
C ASP A 92 12.06 12.40 -25.71
N LEU A 93 13.01 13.24 -26.14
CA LEU A 93 13.28 14.54 -25.52
C LEU A 93 12.14 15.57 -25.71
N LYS A 94 11.11 15.25 -26.51
CA LYS A 94 9.93 16.07 -26.74
C LYS A 94 8.67 15.50 -26.09
N ASP A 95 8.85 14.53 -25.16
CA ASP A 95 7.76 13.79 -24.50
C ASP A 95 6.86 13.01 -25.48
N GLN A 96 7.36 12.64 -26.67
CA GLN A 96 6.64 11.79 -27.60
C GLN A 96 7.03 10.31 -27.38
N PRO A 97 6.08 9.36 -27.52
CA PRO A 97 6.40 7.94 -27.43
C PRO A 97 7.48 7.54 -28.44
N VAL A 98 8.50 6.82 -27.97
CA VAL A 98 9.51 6.25 -28.85
C VAL A 98 8.89 5.06 -29.59
N VAL A 99 8.99 5.06 -30.92
CA VAL A 99 8.41 4.05 -31.79
C VAL A 99 9.48 3.04 -32.19
N ASN A 100 9.14 1.75 -32.06
CA ASN A 100 9.98 0.69 -32.57
C ASN A 100 10.01 0.71 -34.10
N GLY A 101 11.21 0.79 -34.68
CA GLY A 101 11.41 0.90 -36.12
C GLY A 101 10.94 -0.32 -36.94
N GLU A 102 10.83 -1.50 -36.33
CA GLU A 102 10.39 -2.72 -36.98
C GLU A 102 8.88 -2.90 -36.97
N THR A 103 8.24 -2.59 -35.82
CA THR A 103 6.81 -2.83 -35.62
C THR A 103 5.94 -1.60 -35.87
N GLY A 104 6.52 -0.39 -35.86
CA GLY A 104 5.81 0.86 -35.95
C GLY A 104 4.96 1.20 -34.72
N LEU A 105 5.06 0.43 -33.63
CA LEU A 105 4.33 0.63 -32.37
C LEU A 105 5.19 1.34 -31.34
N ALA A 106 4.54 2.07 -30.43
CA ALA A 106 5.23 2.66 -29.28
C ALA A 106 5.88 1.56 -28.44
N GLU A 107 7.13 1.80 -28.03
CA GLU A 107 7.84 0.87 -27.14
C GLU A 107 7.22 0.86 -25.75
N GLU A 108 6.89 -0.33 -25.26
CA GLU A 108 6.29 -0.54 -23.93
C GLU A 108 7.08 -1.58 -23.14
N TYR A 109 7.33 -1.26 -21.88
CA TYR A 109 7.89 -2.15 -20.89
C TYR A 109 7.10 -2.06 -19.59
N SER A 110 6.68 -3.20 -19.07
CA SER A 110 6.09 -3.30 -17.76
C SER A 110 6.52 -4.56 -17.03
N ARG A 111 6.70 -4.45 -15.73
CA ARG A 111 6.97 -5.60 -14.86
C ARG A 111 5.92 -5.66 -13.77
N THR A 112 5.25 -6.78 -13.69
CA THR A 112 4.25 -7.11 -12.67
C THR A 112 4.88 -8.04 -11.65
N ILE A 113 4.74 -7.70 -10.37
CA ILE A 113 5.20 -8.50 -9.24
C ILE A 113 3.97 -8.90 -8.43
N ASN A 114 3.81 -10.19 -8.21
CA ASN A 114 2.70 -10.74 -7.45
C ASN A 114 3.13 -11.03 -6.01
N TYR A 115 2.39 -10.49 -5.04
CA TYR A 115 2.66 -10.59 -3.62
C TYR A 115 1.50 -11.24 -2.86
N ILE A 116 1.84 -11.96 -1.79
CA ILE A 116 0.95 -12.10 -0.64
C ILE A 116 1.30 -10.97 0.33
N GLN A 117 0.30 -10.14 0.68
CA GLN A 117 0.48 -8.99 1.57
C GLN A 117 -0.35 -9.15 2.83
N VAL A 118 0.24 -8.79 3.96
CA VAL A 118 -0.40 -8.83 5.28
C VAL A 118 -0.27 -7.45 5.93
N PRO A 119 -1.20 -6.52 5.64
CA PRO A 119 -1.30 -5.28 6.39
C PRO A 119 -1.97 -5.51 7.74
N VAL A 120 -1.51 -4.78 8.76
CA VAL A 120 -2.12 -4.70 10.08
C VAL A 120 -2.35 -3.23 10.42
N PHE A 121 -3.60 -2.84 10.68
CA PHE A 121 -3.97 -1.45 10.89
C PHE A 121 -4.49 -1.20 12.30
N ALA A 122 -4.12 -0.05 12.86
CA ALA A 122 -4.97 0.67 13.78
C ALA A 122 -6.07 1.37 12.97
N HIS A 123 -7.33 1.08 13.27
CA HIS A 123 -8.49 1.59 12.55
C HIS A 123 -9.36 2.40 13.51
N LEU A 124 -9.58 3.65 13.16
CA LEU A 124 -10.34 4.62 13.93
C LEU A 124 -11.53 5.08 13.12
N ALA A 125 -12.75 4.85 13.63
CA ALA A 125 -13.98 5.20 12.94
C ALA A 125 -14.86 6.17 13.74
N TRP A 126 -15.58 7.03 13.02
CA TRP A 126 -16.49 8.03 13.57
C TRP A 126 -17.80 8.02 12.77
N GLY A 127 -18.92 8.03 13.46
CA GLY A 127 -20.23 8.10 12.82
C GLY A 127 -21.31 7.29 13.53
N LYS A 128 -22.31 6.86 12.77
CA LYS A 128 -23.45 6.12 13.29
C LYS A 128 -23.16 4.63 13.37
N GLU A 129 -23.35 4.06 14.56
CA GLU A 129 -23.24 2.63 14.80
C GLU A 129 -24.57 1.93 14.46
N GLY A 130 -24.46 0.64 14.10
CA GLY A 130 -25.61 -0.23 13.86
C GLY A 130 -26.32 -0.04 12.52
N ARG A 131 -26.65 1.18 12.13
CA ARG A 131 -27.20 1.53 10.81
C ARG A 131 -26.78 2.94 10.42
N GLY A 132 -26.00 3.05 9.35
CA GLY A 132 -25.61 4.34 8.79
C GLY A 132 -24.14 4.40 8.41
N PHE A 133 -23.71 5.61 8.08
CA PHE A 133 -22.36 5.87 7.63
C PHE A 133 -21.39 6.17 8.78
N GLN A 134 -20.17 5.67 8.62
CA GLN A 134 -19.00 6.02 9.42
C GLN A 134 -17.88 6.43 8.47
N PHE A 135 -17.10 7.42 8.88
CA PHE A 135 -15.83 7.72 8.25
C PHE A 135 -14.73 7.06 9.08
N PHE A 136 -13.67 6.62 8.43
CA PHE A 136 -12.55 6.04 9.15
C PHE A 136 -11.19 6.46 8.58
N PHE A 137 -10.23 6.41 9.45
CA PHE A 137 -8.80 6.47 9.16
C PHE A 137 -8.16 5.18 9.63
N GLN A 138 -7.20 4.69 8.86
CA GLN A 138 -6.44 3.51 9.23
C GLN A 138 -4.97 3.68 8.84
N ALA A 139 -4.08 3.18 9.69
CA ALA A 139 -2.65 3.18 9.43
C ALA A 139 -1.96 2.04 10.16
N GLY A 140 -0.85 1.56 9.59
CA GLY A 140 -0.05 0.53 10.22
C GLY A 140 1.04 -0.05 9.33
N PRO A 141 1.75 -1.06 9.80
CA PRO A 141 2.72 -1.80 9.02
C PRO A 141 2.04 -2.71 8.00
N GLN A 142 2.72 -2.92 6.88
CA GLN A 142 2.38 -3.92 5.88
C GLN A 142 3.61 -4.75 5.55
N PHE A 143 3.41 -6.06 5.51
CA PHE A 143 4.42 -7.03 5.11
C PHE A 143 3.98 -7.71 3.82
N GLY A 144 4.94 -7.98 2.94
CA GLY A 144 4.71 -8.64 1.67
C GLY A 144 5.71 -9.75 1.41
N TYR A 145 5.27 -10.78 0.74
CA TYR A 145 6.15 -11.81 0.21
C TYR A 145 5.87 -12.04 -1.27
N MET A 146 6.89 -11.88 -2.08
CA MET A 146 6.82 -12.06 -3.53
C MET A 146 6.64 -13.53 -3.88
N LEU A 147 5.64 -13.82 -4.70
CA LEU A 147 5.38 -15.16 -5.25
C LEU A 147 6.11 -15.36 -6.57
N ASN A 148 5.89 -14.44 -7.50
CA ASN A 148 6.51 -14.45 -8.82
C ASN A 148 6.49 -13.05 -9.44
N GLU A 149 7.24 -12.90 -10.53
CA GLU A 149 7.24 -11.73 -11.39
C GLU A 149 7.01 -12.11 -12.85
N SER A 150 6.48 -11.18 -13.62
CA SER A 150 6.32 -11.30 -15.07
C SER A 150 6.64 -9.99 -15.76
N THR A 151 7.32 -10.08 -16.89
CA THR A 151 7.68 -8.93 -17.73
C THR A 151 6.88 -8.97 -19.01
N SER A 152 6.29 -7.85 -19.40
CA SER A 152 5.67 -7.64 -20.70
C SER A 152 6.44 -6.55 -21.43
N VAL A 153 6.91 -6.87 -22.64
CA VAL A 153 7.74 -6.01 -23.48
C VAL A 153 7.40 -6.26 -24.95
N ASN A 154 7.44 -5.22 -25.78
CA ASN A 154 7.13 -5.31 -27.21
C ASN A 154 8.32 -4.94 -28.12
N PHE A 155 9.53 -4.86 -27.57
CA PHE A 155 10.78 -4.59 -28.28
C PHE A 155 11.89 -5.53 -27.77
N ASP A 156 13.00 -5.60 -28.50
CA ASP A 156 14.17 -6.38 -28.08
C ASP A 156 14.91 -5.65 -26.96
N LEU A 157 15.04 -6.29 -25.79
CA LEU A 157 15.71 -5.71 -24.61
C LEU A 157 17.20 -5.50 -24.81
N ASP A 158 17.86 -6.35 -25.60
CA ASP A 158 19.30 -6.29 -25.88
C ASP A 158 19.66 -5.22 -26.93
N HIS A 159 18.66 -4.86 -27.78
CA HIS A 159 18.81 -3.91 -28.88
C HIS A 159 17.88 -2.71 -28.75
N ALA A 160 17.59 -2.29 -27.51
CA ALA A 160 16.75 -1.13 -27.26
C ALA A 160 17.32 0.16 -27.92
N ASN A 161 16.47 0.91 -28.61
CA ASN A 161 16.89 2.16 -29.25
C ASN A 161 17.10 3.30 -28.23
N LEU A 162 18.28 3.34 -27.60
CA LEU A 162 18.61 4.33 -26.60
C LEU A 162 18.89 5.73 -27.16
N ASN A 163 19.12 5.86 -28.46
CA ASN A 163 19.46 7.16 -29.08
C ASN A 163 18.26 8.11 -29.05
N ASP A 164 17.09 7.58 -29.25
CA ASP A 164 15.84 8.36 -29.29
C ASP A 164 15.17 8.53 -27.93
N ARG A 165 15.63 7.82 -26.89
CA ARG A 165 15.04 7.90 -25.55
C ARG A 165 15.59 9.05 -24.72
N ALA A 166 14.69 9.77 -24.04
CA ALA A 166 15.06 10.78 -23.04
C ALA A 166 15.71 10.14 -21.80
N ASN A 167 15.21 8.99 -21.36
CA ASN A 167 15.82 8.18 -20.29
C ASN A 167 16.52 6.97 -20.90
N LYS A 168 17.82 6.86 -20.65
CA LYS A 168 18.68 5.78 -21.18
C LYS A 168 18.95 4.68 -20.16
N GLU A 169 18.26 4.73 -19.01
CA GLU A 169 18.40 3.70 -17.98
C GLU A 169 17.67 2.42 -18.40
N THR A 170 18.41 1.32 -18.49
CA THR A 170 17.91 0.00 -18.94
C THR A 170 18.40 -1.16 -18.07
N THR A 171 19.23 -0.87 -17.06
CA THR A 171 19.83 -1.91 -16.21
C THR A 171 18.78 -2.80 -15.55
N GLN A 172 17.60 -2.24 -15.20
CA GLN A 172 16.46 -2.96 -14.63
C GLN A 172 15.89 -4.06 -15.55
N TYR A 173 16.14 -4.03 -16.86
CA TYR A 173 15.61 -5.01 -17.79
C TYR A 173 16.13 -6.42 -17.54
N HIS A 174 17.40 -6.51 -17.16
CA HIS A 174 18.11 -7.79 -16.95
C HIS A 174 18.24 -8.17 -15.47
N MET A 175 17.73 -7.34 -14.55
CA MET A 175 17.80 -7.61 -13.12
C MET A 175 16.52 -8.32 -12.65
N PRO A 176 16.60 -9.56 -12.11
CA PRO A 176 15.47 -10.16 -11.41
C PRO A 176 15.25 -9.47 -10.06
N VAL A 177 14.06 -9.57 -9.51
CA VAL A 177 13.80 -9.14 -8.13
C VAL A 177 14.59 -10.03 -7.16
N GLU A 178 15.51 -9.43 -6.42
CA GLU A 178 16.42 -10.14 -5.50
C GLU A 178 15.76 -10.36 -4.14
N HIS A 179 15.09 -9.33 -3.61
CA HIS A 179 14.48 -9.38 -2.29
C HIS A 179 12.99 -9.71 -2.40
N LYS A 180 12.65 -10.92 -1.98
CA LYS A 180 11.25 -11.40 -2.02
C LYS A 180 10.41 -10.86 -0.87
N PHE A 181 11.05 -10.43 0.23
CA PHE A 181 10.34 -9.88 1.38
C PHE A 181 10.27 -8.36 1.29
N ASP A 182 9.03 -7.84 1.28
CA ASP A 182 8.73 -6.42 1.26
C ASP A 182 8.08 -6.02 2.58
N TYR A 183 8.40 -4.84 3.07
CA TYR A 183 7.78 -4.25 4.24
C TYR A 183 7.71 -2.74 4.11
N GLY A 184 6.71 -2.15 4.76
CA GLY A 184 6.52 -0.72 4.70
C GLY A 184 5.39 -0.25 5.59
N ILE A 185 4.99 0.99 5.35
CA ILE A 185 3.91 1.67 6.07
C ILE A 185 2.78 1.91 5.10
N VAL A 186 1.56 1.67 5.58
CA VAL A 186 0.34 1.94 4.83
C VAL A 186 -0.59 2.82 5.66
N ALA A 187 -1.20 3.81 5.02
CA ALA A 187 -2.22 4.65 5.62
C ALA A 187 -3.36 4.86 4.63
N GLY A 188 -4.57 5.03 5.13
CA GLY A 188 -5.75 5.21 4.29
C GLY A 188 -6.93 5.80 5.02
N ILE A 189 -7.89 6.24 4.23
CA ILE A 189 -9.17 6.79 4.67
C ILE A 189 -10.30 6.09 3.94
N GLY A 190 -11.45 6.05 4.54
CA GLY A 190 -12.61 5.44 3.89
C GLY A 190 -13.92 5.75 4.55
N VAL A 191 -14.94 5.13 3.98
CA VAL A 191 -16.31 5.17 4.48
C VAL A 191 -16.81 3.74 4.70
N GLU A 192 -17.53 3.55 5.77
CA GLU A 192 -18.20 2.31 6.12
C GLU A 192 -19.70 2.54 6.20
N TYR A 193 -20.47 1.64 5.63
CA TYR A 193 -21.91 1.60 5.79
C TYR A 193 -22.31 0.32 6.52
N SER A 194 -22.85 0.48 7.73
CA SER A 194 -23.33 -0.62 8.56
C SER A 194 -24.76 -0.99 8.21
N LEU A 195 -24.97 -2.27 7.89
CA LEU A 195 -26.26 -2.88 7.58
C LEU A 195 -26.70 -3.73 8.78
N PRO A 196 -27.86 -3.42 9.43
CA PRO A 196 -28.33 -4.21 10.56
C PRO A 196 -28.46 -5.68 10.20
N LYS A 197 -27.83 -6.56 10.96
CA LYS A 197 -27.84 -8.04 10.80
C LYS A 197 -27.15 -8.57 9.52
N LEU A 198 -26.73 -7.72 8.61
CA LEU A 198 -26.08 -8.13 7.35
C LEU A 198 -24.57 -7.89 7.34
N GLY A 199 -24.08 -7.00 8.21
CA GLY A 199 -22.64 -6.70 8.28
C GLY A 199 -22.30 -5.30 7.79
N HIS A 200 -21.10 -5.14 7.21
CA HIS A 200 -20.54 -3.84 6.90
C HIS A 200 -19.96 -3.81 5.50
N ILE A 201 -20.23 -2.75 4.75
CA ILE A 201 -19.63 -2.47 3.45
C ILE A 201 -18.65 -1.31 3.66
N LEU A 202 -17.40 -1.49 3.27
CA LEU A 202 -16.35 -0.48 3.39
C LEU A 202 -15.79 -0.15 2.01
N LEU A 203 -15.62 1.14 1.76
CA LEU A 203 -14.88 1.65 0.60
C LEU A 203 -13.73 2.52 1.13
N ASP A 204 -12.51 2.20 0.75
CA ASP A 204 -11.32 2.92 1.19
C ASP A 204 -10.30 3.16 0.09
N ALA A 205 -9.51 4.20 0.29
CA ALA A 205 -8.33 4.52 -0.48
C ALA A 205 -7.11 4.54 0.44
N ARG A 206 -6.04 3.86 0.04
CA ARG A 206 -4.81 3.67 0.82
C ARG A 206 -3.59 4.05 0.00
N TYR A 207 -2.58 4.54 0.70
CA TYR A 207 -1.25 4.70 0.17
C TYR A 207 -0.28 3.81 0.94
N TYR A 208 0.45 2.98 0.23
CA TYR A 208 1.54 2.16 0.76
C TYR A 208 2.88 2.73 0.33
N TYR A 209 3.79 2.87 1.27
CA TYR A 209 5.17 3.24 1.04
C TYR A 209 6.08 2.12 1.52
N GLY A 210 6.70 1.42 0.56
CA GLY A 210 7.68 0.37 0.83
C GLY A 210 8.97 0.95 1.39
N LEU A 211 9.52 0.29 2.39
CA LEU A 211 10.81 0.62 3.00
C LEU A 211 11.91 -0.32 2.52
N ALA A 212 11.54 -1.52 2.04
CA ALA A 212 12.45 -2.46 1.43
C ALA A 212 12.74 -2.09 -0.03
N ASN A 213 13.94 -2.41 -0.50
CA ASN A 213 14.31 -2.36 -1.91
C ASN A 213 14.02 -3.72 -2.56
N ILE A 214 13.54 -3.73 -3.80
CA ILE A 214 13.33 -4.98 -4.59
C ILE A 214 14.64 -5.52 -5.18
N TYR A 215 15.61 -4.64 -5.41
CA TYR A 215 17.00 -4.95 -5.76
C TYR A 215 17.89 -4.82 -4.53
N GLY A 216 19.20 -5.02 -4.67
CA GLY A 216 20.15 -4.98 -3.59
C GLY A 216 20.14 -3.70 -2.74
N ASP A 217 20.66 -3.81 -1.52
CA ASP A 217 20.69 -2.73 -0.52
C ASP A 217 22.10 -2.17 -0.29
N THR A 218 23.12 -2.67 -1.00
CA THR A 218 24.50 -2.29 -0.77
C THR A 218 24.90 -1.10 -1.62
N LYS A 219 25.96 -0.37 -1.22
CA LYS A 219 26.52 0.72 -2.01
C LYS A 219 27.16 0.26 -3.34
N ARG A 220 27.25 -1.05 -3.57
CA ARG A 220 27.81 -1.64 -4.79
C ARG A 220 26.72 -1.96 -5.80
N ASP A 221 25.45 -2.01 -5.35
CA ASP A 221 24.34 -2.30 -6.21
C ASP A 221 24.03 -1.10 -7.11
N TYR A 222 23.59 -1.38 -8.31
CA TYR A 222 23.35 -0.35 -9.31
C TYR A 222 22.26 0.65 -8.84
N PHE A 223 21.16 0.12 -8.30
CA PHE A 223 20.10 0.97 -7.73
C PHE A 223 20.31 1.17 -6.24
N ALA A 224 20.65 2.40 -5.85
CA ALA A 224 20.70 2.78 -4.44
C ALA A 224 19.33 2.79 -3.76
N LYS A 225 18.24 2.82 -4.55
CA LYS A 225 16.85 2.78 -4.12
C LYS A 225 16.01 2.08 -5.17
N SER A 226 15.11 1.20 -4.73
CA SER A 226 14.15 0.49 -5.58
C SER A 226 12.93 0.04 -4.78
N ASN A 227 12.29 0.97 -4.07
CA ASN A 227 11.17 0.65 -3.17
C ASN A 227 9.81 0.76 -3.87
N LEU A 228 8.91 -0.17 -3.54
CA LEU A 228 7.56 -0.22 -4.06
C LEU A 228 6.67 0.85 -3.39
N SER A 229 5.81 1.49 -4.17
CA SER A 229 4.77 2.40 -3.67
C SER A 229 3.45 2.13 -4.40
N ASN A 230 2.35 2.03 -3.64
CA ASN A 230 1.04 1.69 -4.18
C ASN A 230 -0.03 2.64 -3.69
N ILE A 231 -0.93 3.03 -4.60
CA ILE A 231 -2.25 3.57 -4.27
C ILE A 231 -3.25 2.45 -4.49
N VAL A 232 -4.09 2.17 -3.50
CA VAL A 232 -5.07 1.09 -3.56
C VAL A 232 -6.45 1.66 -3.28
N VAL A 233 -7.41 1.37 -4.15
CA VAL A 233 -8.84 1.62 -3.90
C VAL A 233 -9.52 0.28 -3.70
N LYS A 234 -10.17 0.09 -2.57
CA LYS A 234 -10.65 -1.22 -2.11
C LYS A 234 -12.10 -1.15 -1.63
N LEU A 235 -12.86 -2.19 -1.99
CA LEU A 235 -14.17 -2.50 -1.45
C LEU A 235 -14.06 -3.73 -0.56
N SER A 236 -14.61 -3.66 0.65
CA SER A 236 -14.63 -4.78 1.60
C SER A 236 -16.04 -5.04 2.11
N TYR A 237 -16.33 -6.31 2.38
CA TYR A 237 -17.56 -6.72 3.02
C TYR A 237 -17.26 -7.57 4.25
N LEU A 238 -17.76 -7.16 5.41
CA LEU A 238 -17.49 -7.79 6.70
C LEU A 238 -18.76 -8.31 7.34
N PHE A 239 -18.68 -9.51 7.91
CA PHE A 239 -19.70 -10.13 8.75
C PHE A 239 -19.30 -10.09 10.21
N ASP A 240 -20.22 -9.69 11.09
CA ASP A 240 -20.01 -9.76 12.53
C ASP A 240 -20.19 -11.20 13.01
N ILE A 241 -19.17 -11.73 13.68
CA ILE A 241 -19.20 -13.06 14.31
C ILE A 241 -19.61 -12.91 15.77
N THR A 242 -19.04 -11.93 16.46
CA THR A 242 -19.41 -11.62 17.85
C THR A 242 -19.72 -10.14 17.97
N LYS A 243 -20.76 -9.82 18.74
CA LYS A 243 -21.13 -8.45 19.13
C LYS A 243 -21.28 -8.37 20.63
N THR A 244 -20.82 -7.26 21.19
CA THR A 244 -21.14 -6.89 22.59
C THR A 244 -22.59 -6.41 22.61
N ASN A 245 -23.42 -7.03 23.45
CA ASN A 245 -24.82 -6.63 23.70
C ASN A 245 -24.87 -5.37 24.58
#